data_829bb7f603d6d8e990ea114dde22cefa
#
_entry.id   829bb7f603d6d8e990ea114dde22cefa
#
_cell.length_a   1.000
_cell.length_b   1.000
_cell.length_c   1.000
_cell.angle_alpha   90.00
_cell.angle_beta   90.00
_cell.angle_gamma   90.00
#
_symmetry.space_group_name_H-M   'P 1'
#
loop_
_entity.id
_entity.type
_entity.pdbx_description
1 polymer ?
#
loop_
_entity_poly.entity_id
_entity_poly.type
_entity_poly.pdbx_seq_one_letter_code
_entity_poly.pdbx_strand_id
1 'polypeptide(L)'
;MSFVRNIGIVIVGATLFSSCQFEKSGATGWNFNDSKNGGFEKTGFEDQETGPGLILIEGGQFTMGRVTDDLRHDWDNIPRTVTVSSFYMDEVEVTNHYWLEYLYWLDRVFAADFPEIFKKALPDTLVWRSKLAFNEPYVEYYLRHPAYRDYPVVGINWLQANDYCAWRTDRVNEVILIREGLFEHYPNQINEDHFTTDAYLAGQYESGKKVDGVSDFNPNRDTRNIKIEDGILMPRYRLPTEAEWEYAAYGLVGNTVDERVVERRIYPWNGHWVRYDSKKKGGSFYGDFRGNFMRGRGDYMGVAGSLNDNADVTSPVFSYWPNDYGLYNMAGNVSEWVMDVYRPLSPEDKDDFRPFRGNVFKTKVLDSDGAIQDKHDLVVYDVNGIKYYLTEFQTTMQGRATDEEAALIDQLLTMIEEAIEFDNTRKHDQGMQRVQEMVEMVKS
;
A
#
# COMPACT_ATOMS: atom_id res chain seq x y z
N MET A 1 -9.84 65.24 34.84
CA MET A 1 -10.30 63.83 34.92
C MET A 1 -11.39 63.44 33.90
N SER A 2 -12.04 64.35 33.24
CA SER A 2 -13.14 64.06 32.25
C SER A 2 -12.63 63.72 30.87
N PHE A 3 -11.45 64.20 30.44
CA PHE A 3 -10.92 64.02 29.11
C PHE A 3 -10.36 62.61 28.86
N VAL A 4 -9.80 61.98 29.85
CA VAL A 4 -9.16 60.63 29.77
C VAL A 4 -10.27 59.54 29.72
N ARG A 5 -11.45 59.77 30.27
CA ARG A 5 -12.56 58.84 30.29
C ARG A 5 -13.26 58.73 28.93
N ASN A 6 -13.27 59.80 28.16
CA ASN A 6 -13.87 59.78 26.81
C ASN A 6 -12.95 59.16 25.75
N ILE A 7 -11.62 59.22 25.92
CA ILE A 7 -10.68 58.53 25.01
C ILE A 7 -10.71 57.01 25.22
N GLY A 8 -10.90 56.55 26.45
CA GLY A 8 -11.02 55.12 26.75
C GLY A 8 -12.27 54.47 26.13
N ILE A 9 -13.39 55.21 26.10
CA ILE A 9 -14.63 54.72 25.50
C ILE A 9 -14.57 54.67 23.96
N VAL A 10 -13.81 55.56 23.34
CA VAL A 10 -13.63 55.59 21.89
C VAL A 10 -12.65 54.46 21.45
N ILE A 11 -11.66 54.15 22.24
CA ILE A 11 -10.74 53.01 21.95
C ILE A 11 -11.42 51.66 22.15
N VAL A 12 -12.23 51.49 23.20
CA VAL A 12 -13.05 50.27 23.39
C VAL A 12 -14.13 50.11 22.34
N GLY A 13 -14.73 51.23 21.88
CA GLY A 13 -15.68 51.20 20.77
C GLY A 13 -15.05 50.87 19.41
N ALA A 14 -13.81 51.28 19.17
CA ALA A 14 -13.09 50.97 17.91
C ALA A 14 -12.62 49.51 17.81
N THR A 15 -12.38 48.85 18.96
CA THR A 15 -12.00 47.42 18.97
C THR A 15 -13.20 46.46 18.80
N LEU A 16 -14.42 46.94 18.96
CA LEU A 16 -15.63 46.14 18.78
C LEU A 16 -16.13 46.15 17.32
N PHE A 17 -15.52 46.91 16.42
CA PHE A 17 -15.82 46.94 15.00
C PHE A 17 -14.78 46.22 14.13
N SER A 18 -13.94 45.30 14.66
CA SER A 18 -13.35 44.28 13.81
C SER A 18 -14.45 43.29 13.45
N SER A 19 -15.32 43.76 12.55
CA SER A 19 -16.31 42.92 11.90
C SER A 19 -15.57 41.74 11.25
N CYS A 20 -16.08 40.57 11.41
CA CYS A 20 -15.71 39.39 10.62
C CYS A 20 -15.84 39.78 9.13
N GLN A 21 -14.78 40.31 8.55
CA GLN A 21 -14.68 40.47 7.12
C GLN A 21 -14.42 39.08 6.55
N PHE A 22 -15.44 38.52 5.91
CA PHE A 22 -15.25 37.29 5.17
C PHE A 22 -14.12 37.48 4.14
N GLU A 23 -13.28 36.50 4.01
CA GLU A 23 -12.29 36.48 2.97
C GLU A 23 -12.97 36.36 1.61
N LYS A 24 -12.52 37.16 0.64
CA LYS A 24 -13.12 37.21 -0.70
C LYS A 24 -12.31 36.44 -1.72
N SER A 25 -12.99 35.76 -2.62
CA SER A 25 -12.38 35.13 -3.78
C SER A 25 -11.73 36.18 -4.70
N GLY A 26 -10.44 36.00 -4.97
CA GLY A 26 -9.74 36.83 -5.97
C GLY A 26 -10.22 36.62 -7.41
N ALA A 27 -10.92 35.50 -7.68
CA ALA A 27 -11.42 35.18 -9.02
C ALA A 27 -12.84 35.70 -9.26
N THR A 28 -13.73 35.58 -8.25
CA THR A 28 -15.17 35.88 -8.41
C THR A 28 -15.64 37.08 -7.59
N GLY A 29 -14.87 37.49 -6.58
CA GLY A 29 -15.22 38.54 -5.64
C GLY A 29 -16.27 38.13 -4.58
N TRP A 30 -16.71 36.86 -4.58
CA TRP A 30 -17.65 36.34 -3.60
C TRP A 30 -16.95 36.01 -2.29
N ASN A 31 -17.68 36.08 -1.18
CA ASN A 31 -17.15 35.72 0.12
C ASN A 31 -17.00 34.18 0.24
N PHE A 32 -15.93 33.73 0.81
CA PHE A 32 -15.77 32.34 1.26
C PHE A 32 -16.53 32.13 2.58
N ASN A 33 -16.92 30.90 2.88
CA ASN A 33 -17.57 30.48 4.12
C ASN A 33 -18.85 31.29 4.43
N ASP A 34 -19.59 31.69 3.41
CA ASP A 34 -20.81 32.52 3.52
C ASP A 34 -21.93 31.87 2.71
N SER A 35 -22.93 31.33 3.40
CA SER A 35 -24.10 30.71 2.77
C SER A 35 -24.88 31.66 1.86
N LYS A 36 -24.84 32.98 2.11
CA LYS A 36 -25.49 34.01 1.26
C LYS A 36 -24.76 34.20 -0.07
N ASN A 37 -23.51 33.81 -0.16
CA ASN A 37 -22.67 33.88 -1.35
C ASN A 37 -22.49 32.50 -2.03
N GLY A 38 -23.38 31.55 -1.77
CA GLY A 38 -23.37 30.23 -2.37
C GLY A 38 -22.57 29.16 -1.59
N GLY A 39 -22.01 29.54 -0.45
CA GLY A 39 -21.44 28.59 0.51
C GLY A 39 -20.16 27.89 0.10
N PHE A 40 -19.38 28.51 -0.81
CA PHE A 40 -18.06 27.93 -1.11
C PHE A 40 -17.18 27.98 0.12
N GLU A 41 -16.73 26.79 0.53
CA GLU A 41 -15.95 26.60 1.74
C GLU A 41 -14.46 26.72 1.44
N LYS A 42 -13.78 27.53 2.23
CA LYS A 42 -12.33 27.61 2.27
C LYS A 42 -11.87 27.19 3.65
N THR A 43 -11.27 26.03 3.73
CA THR A 43 -10.63 25.54 4.94
C THR A 43 -9.24 26.14 5.11
N GLY A 44 -8.83 26.40 6.34
CA GLY A 44 -7.45 26.78 6.65
C GLY A 44 -6.52 25.59 6.41
N PHE A 45 -5.30 25.86 6.00
CA PHE A 45 -4.26 24.84 5.97
C PHE A 45 -3.72 24.63 7.40
N GLU A 46 -3.80 23.40 7.84
CA GLU A 46 -3.11 22.93 9.05
C GLU A 46 -2.14 21.83 8.63
N ASP A 47 -0.98 21.76 9.28
CA ASP A 47 -0.02 20.70 9.01
C ASP A 47 -0.63 19.36 9.38
N GLN A 48 -0.56 18.41 8.45
CA GLN A 48 -1.13 17.09 8.64
C GLN A 48 -0.34 16.31 9.72
N GLU A 49 -1.08 15.63 10.59
CA GLU A 49 -0.48 14.74 11.58
C GLU A 49 0.27 13.59 10.91
N THR A 50 1.41 13.22 11.46
CA THR A 50 2.17 12.06 10.98
C THR A 50 1.42 10.78 11.32
N GLY A 51 1.23 9.90 10.34
CA GLY A 51 0.61 8.60 10.57
C GLY A 51 1.44 7.70 11.49
N PRO A 52 0.81 6.72 12.16
CA PRO A 52 1.50 5.82 13.08
C PRO A 52 2.68 5.10 12.42
N GLY A 53 3.85 5.12 13.07
CA GLY A 53 5.05 4.41 12.62
C GLY A 53 5.75 5.01 11.39
N LEU A 54 5.30 6.20 10.93
CA LEU A 54 5.88 6.86 9.78
C LEU A 54 6.95 7.88 10.17
N ILE A 55 7.96 8.02 9.32
CA ILE A 55 9.00 9.04 9.38
C ILE A 55 8.91 9.91 8.14
N LEU A 56 9.06 11.24 8.31
CA LEU A 56 9.13 12.17 7.19
C LEU A 56 10.48 12.05 6.48
N ILE A 57 10.44 11.82 5.20
CA ILE A 57 11.59 11.86 4.30
C ILE A 57 11.50 13.14 3.49
N GLU A 58 12.41 14.08 3.76
CA GLU A 58 12.48 15.31 2.99
C GLU A 58 12.92 15.01 1.55
N GLY A 59 12.16 15.49 0.58
CA GLY A 59 12.43 15.29 -0.84
C GLY A 59 13.70 15.99 -1.30
N GLY A 60 14.20 15.55 -2.44
CA GLY A 60 15.41 16.11 -3.00
C GLY A 60 15.77 15.47 -4.34
N GLN A 61 16.96 15.79 -4.82
CA GLN A 61 17.50 15.25 -6.05
C GLN A 61 18.62 14.26 -5.74
N PHE A 62 18.65 13.14 -6.45
CA PHE A 62 19.71 12.14 -6.29
C PHE A 62 19.96 11.38 -7.60
N THR A 63 21.06 10.66 -7.67
CA THR A 63 21.35 9.73 -8.76
C THR A 63 20.84 8.35 -8.41
N MET A 64 19.77 7.93 -9.06
CA MET A 64 19.20 6.59 -8.99
C MET A 64 19.94 5.65 -9.93
N GLY A 65 20.09 4.39 -9.53
CA GLY A 65 20.75 3.39 -10.34
C GLY A 65 22.27 3.34 -10.17
N ARG A 66 22.86 2.17 -10.38
CA ARG A 66 24.31 1.94 -10.29
C ARG A 66 24.73 0.77 -11.19
N VAL A 67 25.72 1.01 -12.01
CA VAL A 67 26.34 -0.02 -12.85
C VAL A 67 27.80 -0.30 -12.45
N THR A 68 28.38 0.52 -11.57
CA THR A 68 29.72 0.30 -11.03
C THR A 68 29.71 -0.92 -10.10
N ASP A 69 30.67 -1.82 -10.27
CA ASP A 69 30.81 -3.05 -9.47
C ASP A 69 29.69 -4.06 -9.69
N ASP A 70 28.96 -3.99 -10.79
CA ASP A 70 28.00 -5.02 -11.16
C ASP A 70 28.75 -6.31 -11.55
N LEU A 71 28.61 -7.33 -10.68
CA LEU A 71 29.29 -8.62 -10.87
C LEU A 71 28.73 -9.46 -12.02
N ARG A 72 27.49 -9.20 -12.44
CA ARG A 72 26.83 -9.89 -13.54
C ARG A 72 27.12 -9.25 -14.88
N HIS A 73 27.55 -7.99 -14.86
CA HIS A 73 27.73 -7.15 -16.06
C HIS A 73 26.46 -6.98 -16.88
N ASP A 74 25.28 -7.03 -16.22
CA ASP A 74 23.98 -6.85 -16.88
C ASP A 74 23.76 -5.38 -17.28
N TRP A 75 24.37 -4.44 -16.55
CA TRP A 75 24.34 -2.98 -16.75
C TRP A 75 22.94 -2.41 -16.97
N ASP A 76 21.95 -3.05 -16.40
CA ASP A 76 20.53 -2.75 -16.55
C ASP A 76 20.04 -1.61 -15.63
N ASN A 77 20.88 -1.19 -14.68
CA ASN A 77 20.58 -0.11 -13.73
C ASN A 77 21.40 1.16 -13.99
N ILE A 78 21.22 1.73 -15.18
CA ILE A 78 21.95 2.91 -15.64
C ILE A 78 21.69 4.10 -14.73
N PRO A 79 22.74 4.78 -14.22
CA PRO A 79 22.57 5.94 -13.35
C PRO A 79 21.80 7.08 -14.04
N ARG A 80 20.79 7.59 -13.34
CA ARG A 80 19.98 8.72 -13.80
C ARG A 80 19.65 9.65 -12.63
N THR A 81 19.65 10.95 -12.87
CA THR A 81 19.26 11.93 -11.86
C THR A 81 17.74 11.99 -11.76
N VAL A 82 17.21 11.84 -10.56
CA VAL A 82 15.77 11.84 -10.26
C VAL A 82 15.50 12.83 -9.14
N THR A 83 14.40 13.55 -9.23
CA THR A 83 13.87 14.39 -8.15
C THR A 83 12.72 13.67 -7.47
N VAL A 84 12.80 13.52 -6.16
CA VAL A 84 11.77 12.89 -5.32
C VAL A 84 11.14 13.95 -4.45
N SER A 85 9.80 13.97 -4.41
CA SER A 85 9.05 14.85 -3.49
C SER A 85 9.15 14.32 -2.06
N SER A 86 8.91 15.18 -1.06
CA SER A 86 8.83 14.74 0.34
C SER A 86 7.69 13.75 0.52
N PHE A 87 7.91 12.72 1.34
CA PHE A 87 6.95 11.66 1.62
C PHE A 87 7.17 11.09 3.02
N TYR A 88 6.21 10.29 3.47
CA TYR A 88 6.34 9.54 4.71
C TYR A 88 6.61 8.07 4.39
N MET A 89 7.48 7.45 5.18
CA MET A 89 7.84 6.04 5.04
C MET A 89 7.81 5.36 6.41
N ASP A 90 7.44 4.08 6.46
CA ASP A 90 7.54 3.29 7.68
C ASP A 90 8.97 3.22 8.17
N GLU A 91 9.15 3.34 9.49
CA GLU A 91 10.46 3.27 10.16
C GLU A 91 11.13 1.91 9.97
N VAL A 92 10.32 0.86 9.91
CA VAL A 92 10.73 -0.54 9.82
C VAL A 92 9.89 -1.32 8.82
N GLU A 93 10.39 -2.49 8.39
CA GLU A 93 9.60 -3.43 7.61
C GLU A 93 8.32 -3.83 8.34
N VAL A 94 7.26 -4.15 7.60
CA VAL A 94 6.00 -4.66 8.18
C VAL A 94 6.27 -5.96 8.92
N THR A 95 6.00 -5.99 10.23
CA THR A 95 6.28 -7.13 11.09
C THR A 95 5.22 -8.22 10.98
N ASN A 96 5.56 -9.43 11.40
CA ASN A 96 4.60 -10.52 11.55
C ASN A 96 3.42 -10.12 12.45
N HIS A 97 3.67 -9.29 13.48
CA HIS A 97 2.62 -8.84 14.38
C HIS A 97 1.59 -7.95 13.68
N TYR A 98 2.04 -6.99 12.89
CA TYR A 98 1.16 -6.12 12.12
C TYR A 98 0.38 -6.89 11.03
N TRP A 99 1.03 -7.89 10.43
CA TRP A 99 0.33 -8.76 9.48
C TRP A 99 -0.72 -9.64 10.14
N LEU A 100 -0.45 -10.16 11.36
CA LEU A 100 -1.43 -10.91 12.13
C LEU A 100 -2.62 -10.03 12.58
N GLU A 101 -2.40 -8.75 12.87
CA GLU A 101 -3.48 -7.79 13.12
C GLU A 101 -4.40 -7.63 11.91
N TYR A 102 -3.81 -7.49 10.72
CA TYR A 102 -4.54 -7.46 9.46
C TYR A 102 -5.35 -8.75 9.23
N LEU A 103 -4.73 -9.91 9.39
CA LEU A 103 -5.38 -11.20 9.25
C LEU A 103 -6.54 -11.38 10.25
N TYR A 104 -6.33 -10.98 11.51
CA TYR A 104 -7.39 -11.01 12.51
C TYR A 104 -8.59 -10.16 12.13
N TRP A 105 -8.33 -8.96 11.58
CA TRP A 105 -9.40 -8.08 11.12
C TRP A 105 -10.16 -8.70 9.93
N LEU A 106 -9.46 -9.29 8.97
CA LEU A 106 -10.08 -9.97 7.83
C LEU A 106 -10.94 -11.17 8.27
N ASP A 107 -10.43 -11.97 9.20
CA ASP A 107 -11.15 -13.11 9.75
C ASP A 107 -12.45 -12.65 10.42
N ARG A 108 -12.37 -11.63 11.27
CA ARG A 108 -13.54 -11.09 11.98
C ARG A 108 -14.61 -10.53 11.04
N VAL A 109 -14.20 -9.82 9.99
CA VAL A 109 -15.13 -9.09 9.12
C VAL A 109 -15.68 -9.95 7.99
N PHE A 110 -14.87 -10.82 7.42
CA PHE A 110 -15.22 -11.51 6.18
C PHE A 110 -15.34 -13.04 6.30
N ALA A 111 -14.77 -13.68 7.32
CA ALA A 111 -14.65 -15.13 7.31
C ALA A 111 -15.98 -15.89 7.28
N ALA A 112 -17.08 -15.27 7.74
CA ALA A 112 -18.39 -15.91 7.76
C ALA A 112 -18.95 -16.13 6.34
N ASP A 113 -18.86 -15.12 5.50
CA ASP A 113 -19.49 -15.13 4.17
C ASP A 113 -18.44 -15.21 3.03
N PHE A 114 -17.24 -14.65 3.24
CA PHE A 114 -16.17 -14.58 2.24
C PHE A 114 -14.83 -15.14 2.75
N PRO A 115 -14.75 -16.42 3.16
CA PRO A 115 -13.53 -17.01 3.74
C PRO A 115 -12.32 -16.96 2.81
N GLU A 116 -12.54 -16.83 1.50
CA GLU A 116 -11.46 -16.75 0.51
C GLU A 116 -10.64 -15.44 0.64
N ILE A 117 -11.25 -14.36 1.14
CA ILE A 117 -10.52 -13.09 1.38
C ILE A 117 -9.42 -13.33 2.40
N PHE A 118 -9.76 -13.97 3.52
CA PHE A 118 -8.79 -14.34 4.55
C PHE A 118 -7.72 -15.30 4.02
N LYS A 119 -8.12 -16.36 3.29
CA LYS A 119 -7.17 -17.33 2.73
C LYS A 119 -6.19 -16.69 1.74
N LYS A 120 -6.67 -15.77 0.89
CA LYS A 120 -5.82 -15.04 -0.07
C LYS A 120 -4.82 -14.07 0.60
N ALA A 121 -5.10 -13.64 1.83
CA ALA A 121 -4.22 -12.77 2.60
C ALA A 121 -3.13 -13.54 3.37
N LEU A 122 -3.24 -14.87 3.48
CA LEU A 122 -2.23 -15.68 4.17
C LEU A 122 -0.92 -15.66 3.39
N PRO A 123 0.21 -15.40 4.07
CA PRO A 123 1.53 -15.54 3.46
C PRO A 123 1.83 -16.98 3.04
N ASP A 124 2.59 -17.14 1.97
CA ASP A 124 3.10 -18.44 1.55
C ASP A 124 4.25 -18.87 2.47
N THR A 125 3.96 -19.80 3.37
CA THR A 125 4.97 -20.33 4.30
C THR A 125 5.94 -21.32 3.64
N LEU A 126 5.63 -21.83 2.44
CA LEU A 126 6.49 -22.78 1.74
C LEU A 126 7.76 -22.13 1.17
N VAL A 127 7.81 -20.80 1.12
CA VAL A 127 9.03 -20.05 0.75
C VAL A 127 10.23 -20.38 1.64
N TRP A 128 9.99 -20.86 2.86
CA TRP A 128 11.04 -21.28 3.78
C TRP A 128 11.70 -22.63 3.41
N ARG A 129 11.04 -23.46 2.59
CA ARG A 129 11.60 -24.75 2.21
C ARG A 129 12.75 -24.59 1.24
N SER A 130 13.89 -25.13 1.63
CA SER A 130 15.09 -25.17 0.80
C SER A 130 15.61 -26.60 0.67
N LYS A 131 16.18 -26.93 -0.49
CA LYS A 131 16.81 -28.23 -0.70
C LYS A 131 17.99 -28.39 0.30
N LEU A 132 18.03 -29.50 1.00
CA LEU A 132 19.08 -29.86 1.97
C LEU A 132 19.11 -29.01 3.25
N ALA A 133 18.09 -28.17 3.51
CA ALA A 133 17.93 -27.46 4.77
C ALA A 133 16.69 -27.95 5.51
N PHE A 134 16.77 -28.05 6.84
CA PHE A 134 15.63 -28.36 7.71
C PHE A 134 15.01 -27.06 8.23
N ASN A 135 14.14 -26.45 7.43
CA ASN A 135 13.49 -25.17 7.73
C ASN A 135 12.01 -25.34 8.12
N GLU A 136 11.55 -26.54 8.41
CA GLU A 136 10.17 -26.80 8.83
C GLU A 136 9.72 -25.97 10.04
N PRO A 137 10.58 -25.68 11.05
CA PRO A 137 10.18 -24.78 12.15
C PRO A 137 9.79 -23.36 11.68
N TYR A 138 10.42 -22.84 10.62
CA TYR A 138 10.03 -21.55 10.03
C TYR A 138 8.70 -21.66 9.29
N VAL A 139 8.45 -22.76 8.57
CA VAL A 139 7.18 -23.01 7.89
C VAL A 139 6.02 -22.99 8.87
N GLU A 140 6.21 -23.62 10.04
CA GLU A 140 5.13 -23.79 11.03
C GLU A 140 4.97 -22.60 11.96
N TYR A 141 6.07 -22.00 12.42
CA TYR A 141 6.06 -21.08 13.56
C TYR A 141 6.37 -19.63 13.22
N TYR A 142 7.06 -19.34 12.12
CA TYR A 142 7.59 -18.01 11.85
C TYR A 142 6.53 -16.90 11.88
N LEU A 143 5.38 -17.10 11.27
CA LEU A 143 4.32 -16.08 11.25
C LEU A 143 3.63 -15.93 12.62
N ARG A 144 3.44 -17.04 13.36
CA ARG A 144 2.47 -17.09 14.47
C ARG A 144 3.11 -17.11 15.84
N HIS A 145 4.33 -17.61 15.96
CA HIS A 145 4.97 -17.75 17.26
C HIS A 145 5.46 -16.39 17.80
N PRO A 146 5.20 -16.06 19.08
CA PRO A 146 5.57 -14.78 19.67
C PRO A 146 7.06 -14.41 19.59
N ALA A 147 7.95 -15.40 19.48
CA ALA A 147 9.38 -15.17 19.31
C ALA A 147 9.72 -14.43 18.01
N TYR A 148 8.88 -14.55 17.00
CA TYR A 148 9.07 -13.91 15.70
C TYR A 148 8.14 -12.69 15.49
N ARG A 149 7.53 -12.18 16.56
CA ARG A 149 6.62 -11.05 16.51
C ARG A 149 7.21 -9.85 15.78
N ASP A 150 8.42 -9.48 16.15
CA ASP A 150 9.12 -8.29 15.67
C ASP A 150 10.04 -8.57 14.47
N TYR A 151 9.83 -9.70 13.81
CA TYR A 151 10.50 -10.05 12.55
C TYR A 151 9.65 -9.62 11.36
N PRO A 152 10.26 -9.32 10.20
CA PRO A 152 9.52 -8.91 9.01
C PRO A 152 8.62 -10.04 8.50
N VAL A 153 7.46 -9.71 7.98
CA VAL A 153 6.61 -10.70 7.31
C VAL A 153 7.24 -11.16 6.01
N VAL A 154 7.21 -12.47 5.75
CA VAL A 154 7.83 -13.10 4.57
C VAL A 154 6.79 -13.97 3.86
N GLY A 155 6.94 -14.13 2.53
CA GLY A 155 6.05 -14.95 1.72
C GLY A 155 4.77 -14.22 1.26
N ILE A 156 4.80 -12.90 1.22
CA ILE A 156 3.72 -12.08 0.68
C ILE A 156 3.98 -11.69 -0.77
N ASN A 157 2.94 -11.61 -1.55
CA ASN A 157 3.02 -11.12 -2.92
C ASN A 157 2.65 -9.63 -3.01
N TRP A 158 2.87 -9.04 -4.18
CA TRP A 158 2.64 -7.61 -4.41
C TRP A 158 1.17 -7.19 -4.22
N LEU A 159 0.20 -8.03 -4.60
CA LEU A 159 -1.23 -7.75 -4.40
C LEU A 159 -1.57 -7.72 -2.92
N GLN A 160 -1.13 -8.72 -2.16
CA GLN A 160 -1.32 -8.77 -0.70
C GLN A 160 -0.74 -7.53 0.00
N ALA A 161 0.45 -7.09 -0.42
CA ALA A 161 1.08 -5.88 0.13
C ALA A 161 0.26 -4.62 -0.17
N ASN A 162 -0.31 -4.48 -1.37
CA ASN A 162 -1.22 -3.37 -1.72
C ASN A 162 -2.54 -3.43 -0.93
N ASP A 163 -3.12 -4.62 -0.77
CA ASP A 163 -4.35 -4.80 -0.01
C ASP A 163 -4.15 -4.45 1.48
N TYR A 164 -2.98 -4.79 2.03
CA TYR A 164 -2.58 -4.34 3.37
C TYR A 164 -2.50 -2.81 3.48
N CYS A 165 -1.90 -2.14 2.50
CA CYS A 165 -1.84 -0.66 2.46
C CYS A 165 -3.24 -0.03 2.42
N ALA A 166 -4.16 -0.59 1.63
CA ALA A 166 -5.54 -0.13 1.56
C ALA A 166 -6.27 -0.32 2.90
N TRP A 167 -6.16 -1.52 3.49
CA TRP A 167 -6.70 -1.80 4.82
C TRP A 167 -6.18 -0.83 5.89
N ARG A 168 -4.87 -0.59 5.92
CA ARG A 168 -4.24 0.33 6.87
C ARG A 168 -4.77 1.75 6.71
N THR A 169 -4.96 2.21 5.47
CA THR A 169 -5.57 3.52 5.18
C THR A 169 -6.93 3.64 5.84
N ASP A 170 -7.78 2.64 5.66
CA ASP A 170 -9.12 2.65 6.21
C ASP A 170 -9.13 2.64 7.73
N ARG A 171 -8.28 1.81 8.35
CA ARG A 171 -8.21 1.73 9.83
C ARG A 171 -7.69 3.01 10.45
N VAL A 172 -6.65 3.63 9.87
CA VAL A 172 -6.10 4.89 10.38
C VAL A 172 -7.12 6.02 10.24
N ASN A 173 -7.79 6.15 9.10
CA ASN A 173 -8.80 7.18 8.89
C ASN A 173 -10.04 6.97 9.79
N GLU A 174 -10.46 5.72 10.01
CA GLU A 174 -11.54 5.42 10.95
C GLU A 174 -11.19 5.90 12.38
N VAL A 175 -9.99 5.62 12.85
CA VAL A 175 -9.52 6.07 14.17
C VAL A 175 -9.48 7.60 14.26
N ILE A 176 -9.03 8.27 13.21
CA ILE A 176 -9.02 9.74 13.16
C ILE A 176 -10.45 10.30 13.27
N LEU A 177 -11.40 9.79 12.50
CA LEU A 177 -12.80 10.24 12.54
C LEU A 177 -13.43 10.01 13.92
N ILE A 178 -13.11 8.88 14.58
CA ILE A 178 -13.59 8.59 15.94
C ILE A 178 -12.98 9.57 16.94
N ARG A 179 -11.68 9.83 16.85
CA ARG A 179 -10.96 10.77 17.73
C ARG A 179 -11.48 12.20 17.60
N GLU A 180 -11.78 12.66 16.39
CA GLU A 180 -12.34 13.96 16.11
C GLU A 180 -13.85 14.06 16.47
N GLY A 181 -14.45 12.97 16.96
CA GLY A 181 -15.86 12.94 17.34
C GLY A 181 -16.83 12.99 16.18
N LEU A 182 -16.37 12.72 14.97
CA LEU A 182 -17.16 12.75 13.72
C LEU A 182 -17.79 11.40 13.39
N PHE A 183 -17.37 10.37 14.13
CA PHE A 183 -17.79 8.99 13.93
C PHE A 183 -17.79 8.25 15.25
N GLU A 184 -18.81 7.41 15.50
CA GLU A 184 -18.81 6.51 16.65
C GLU A 184 -18.19 5.16 16.25
N HIS A 185 -17.36 4.59 17.14
CA HIS A 185 -16.80 3.26 16.90
C HIS A 185 -17.89 2.21 16.72
N TYR A 186 -17.83 1.50 15.61
CA TYR A 186 -18.73 0.39 15.29
C TYR A 186 -17.99 -0.94 15.37
N PRO A 187 -18.06 -1.67 16.51
CA PRO A 187 -17.30 -2.90 16.71
C PRO A 187 -17.82 -4.09 15.90
N ASN A 188 -19.08 -4.06 15.45
CA ASN A 188 -19.76 -5.18 14.79
C ASN A 188 -19.73 -5.06 13.25
N GLN A 189 -18.65 -4.53 12.70
CA GLN A 189 -18.45 -4.46 11.25
C GLN A 189 -18.38 -5.88 10.66
N ILE A 190 -19.22 -6.15 9.66
CA ILE A 190 -19.27 -7.42 8.94
C ILE A 190 -19.46 -7.12 7.46
N ASN A 191 -18.70 -7.77 6.60
CA ASN A 191 -18.79 -7.67 5.14
C ASN A 191 -18.83 -6.21 4.64
N GLU A 192 -19.86 -5.84 3.94
CA GLU A 192 -20.09 -4.51 3.34
C GLU A 192 -20.25 -3.41 4.38
N ASP A 193 -20.68 -3.76 5.60
CA ASP A 193 -20.84 -2.82 6.71
C ASP A 193 -19.51 -2.34 7.32
N HIS A 194 -18.36 -2.80 6.81
CA HIS A 194 -17.08 -2.33 7.32
C HIS A 194 -16.75 -0.93 6.78
N PHE A 195 -16.05 -0.16 7.60
CA PHE A 195 -15.62 1.18 7.21
C PHE A 195 -14.58 1.12 6.08
N THR A 196 -14.83 1.85 5.01
CA THR A 196 -13.83 2.19 3.98
C THR A 196 -13.81 3.70 3.78
N THR A 197 -12.60 4.26 3.71
CA THR A 197 -12.40 5.71 3.49
C THR A 197 -13.10 6.18 2.23
N ASP A 198 -13.04 5.38 1.18
CA ASP A 198 -13.61 5.72 -0.11
C ASP A 198 -15.15 5.76 -0.10
N ALA A 199 -15.80 4.76 0.51
CA ALA A 199 -17.25 4.75 0.66
C ALA A 199 -17.73 5.90 1.54
N TYR A 200 -16.97 6.22 2.60
CA TYR A 200 -17.27 7.36 3.45
C TYR A 200 -17.19 8.68 2.68
N LEU A 201 -16.10 8.91 1.93
CA LEU A 201 -15.93 10.13 1.13
C LEU A 201 -16.95 10.24 -0.01
N ALA A 202 -17.38 9.12 -0.59
CA ALA A 202 -18.45 9.07 -1.59
C ALA A 202 -19.87 9.27 -0.97
N GLY A 203 -19.98 9.29 0.35
CA GLY A 203 -21.27 9.39 1.03
C GLY A 203 -22.10 8.11 1.04
N GLN A 204 -21.47 6.97 0.67
CA GLN A 204 -22.13 5.67 0.55
C GLN A 204 -22.02 4.80 1.82
N TYR A 205 -21.23 5.21 2.79
CA TYR A 205 -21.09 4.48 4.05
C TYR A 205 -22.25 4.82 5.00
N GLU A 206 -23.09 3.85 5.30
CA GLU A 206 -24.31 4.02 6.11
C GLU A 206 -24.30 3.29 7.46
N SER A 207 -23.42 2.28 7.60
CA SER A 207 -23.48 1.30 8.69
C SER A 207 -23.02 1.83 10.05
N GLY A 208 -22.17 2.85 10.07
CA GLY A 208 -21.73 3.46 11.33
C GLY A 208 -22.76 4.44 11.88
N LYS A 209 -22.78 4.60 13.20
CA LYS A 209 -23.51 5.72 13.79
C LYS A 209 -22.77 7.00 13.43
N LYS A 210 -23.36 7.76 12.49
CA LYS A 210 -22.88 9.09 12.16
C LYS A 210 -23.22 10.02 13.32
N VAL A 211 -22.22 10.66 13.87
CA VAL A 211 -22.42 11.89 14.62
C VAL A 211 -22.76 12.98 13.59
N ASP A 212 -23.53 13.98 13.97
CA ASP A 212 -23.84 15.11 13.09
C ASP A 212 -22.54 15.61 12.44
N GLY A 213 -22.52 15.64 11.10
CA GLY A 213 -21.34 16.01 10.34
C GLY A 213 -20.89 17.46 10.59
N VAL A 214 -19.84 17.87 9.93
CA VAL A 214 -19.35 19.25 9.97
C VAL A 214 -20.40 20.18 9.39
N SER A 215 -20.55 21.38 9.96
CA SER A 215 -21.46 22.41 9.42
C SER A 215 -21.15 22.66 7.96
N ASP A 216 -22.18 22.66 7.11
CA ASP A 216 -22.06 22.97 5.70
C ASP A 216 -22.47 24.44 5.45
N PHE A 217 -21.64 25.18 4.76
CA PHE A 217 -21.98 26.53 4.33
C PHE A 217 -22.90 26.55 3.10
N ASN A 218 -23.20 25.39 2.52
CA ASN A 218 -24.14 25.27 1.42
C ASN A 218 -25.57 25.64 1.92
N PRO A 219 -26.26 26.60 1.29
CA PRO A 219 -27.57 27.04 1.75
C PRO A 219 -28.66 25.96 1.73
N ASN A 220 -28.41 24.83 1.09
CA ASN A 220 -29.34 23.71 0.96
C ASN A 220 -29.06 22.54 1.92
N ARG A 221 -28.01 22.64 2.76
CA ARG A 221 -27.60 21.57 3.69
C ARG A 221 -27.15 22.18 5.01
N ASP A 222 -27.49 21.55 6.11
CA ASP A 222 -27.06 21.98 7.44
C ASP A 222 -25.68 21.34 7.81
N THR A 223 -25.45 20.08 7.42
CA THR A 223 -24.25 19.33 7.72
C THR A 223 -23.77 18.53 6.51
N ARG A 224 -22.49 18.22 6.50
CA ARG A 224 -21.83 17.39 5.47
C ARG A 224 -20.83 16.41 6.07
N ASN A 225 -20.48 15.38 5.33
CA ASN A 225 -19.35 14.53 5.66
C ASN A 225 -18.01 15.29 5.49
N ILE A 226 -16.97 14.81 6.15
CA ILE A 226 -15.61 15.28 5.94
C ILE A 226 -15.20 15.02 4.49
N LYS A 227 -14.52 15.99 3.90
CA LYS A 227 -13.90 15.92 2.57
C LYS A 227 -12.39 15.86 2.70
N ILE A 228 -11.70 15.47 1.64
CA ILE A 228 -10.22 15.49 1.58
C ILE A 228 -9.71 16.92 1.76
N GLU A 229 -10.44 17.90 1.25
CA GLU A 229 -10.08 19.32 1.34
C GLU A 229 -10.08 19.87 2.77
N ASP A 230 -10.71 19.16 3.72
CA ASP A 230 -10.68 19.53 5.14
C ASP A 230 -9.32 19.23 5.79
N GLY A 231 -8.45 18.43 5.16
CA GLY A 231 -7.12 18.12 5.64
C GLY A 231 -7.06 17.19 6.87
N ILE A 232 -8.19 16.63 7.29
CA ILE A 232 -8.30 15.78 8.49
C ILE A 232 -7.88 14.34 8.20
N LEU A 233 -8.35 13.80 7.04
CA LEU A 233 -8.08 12.43 6.67
C LEU A 233 -6.68 12.27 6.08
N MET A 234 -6.02 11.16 6.43
CA MET A 234 -4.74 10.81 5.85
C MET A 234 -4.88 10.41 4.38
N PRO A 235 -3.91 10.78 3.54
CA PRO A 235 -3.77 10.21 2.20
C PRO A 235 -3.62 8.70 2.27
N ARG A 236 -3.82 8.04 1.14
CA ARG A 236 -3.68 6.57 1.07
C ARG A 236 -2.25 6.13 1.36
N TYR A 237 -2.13 5.14 2.24
CA TYR A 237 -0.92 4.35 2.34
C TYR A 237 -0.75 3.54 1.06
N ARG A 238 0.46 3.43 0.59
CA ARG A 238 0.84 2.70 -0.62
C ARG A 238 2.25 2.16 -0.50
N LEU A 239 2.62 1.25 -1.35
CA LEU A 239 4.02 0.87 -1.51
C LEU A 239 4.82 2.09 -2.00
N PRO A 240 6.09 2.24 -1.60
CA PRO A 240 6.97 3.27 -2.16
C PRO A 240 7.23 2.98 -3.64
N THR A 241 7.52 4.01 -4.41
CA THR A 241 8.13 3.82 -5.72
C THR A 241 9.60 3.39 -5.54
N GLU A 242 10.19 2.74 -6.53
CA GLU A 242 11.60 2.35 -6.49
C GLU A 242 12.50 3.57 -6.24
N ALA A 243 12.18 4.71 -6.87
CA ALA A 243 12.93 5.96 -6.66
C ALA A 243 12.81 6.49 -5.22
N GLU A 244 11.62 6.44 -4.61
CA GLU A 244 11.42 6.81 -3.20
C GLU A 244 12.17 5.89 -2.27
N TRP A 245 12.11 4.57 -2.52
CA TRP A 245 12.80 3.58 -1.71
C TRP A 245 14.33 3.76 -1.78
N GLU A 246 14.87 3.90 -2.99
CA GLU A 246 16.32 4.06 -3.19
C GLU A 246 16.81 5.40 -2.60
N TYR A 247 16.04 6.48 -2.75
CA TYR A 247 16.34 7.76 -2.12
C TYR A 247 16.37 7.67 -0.60
N ALA A 248 15.34 7.05 -0.01
CA ALA A 248 15.24 6.85 1.42
C ALA A 248 16.38 5.96 1.97
N ALA A 249 16.78 4.93 1.21
CA ALA A 249 17.86 4.03 1.62
C ALA A 249 19.19 4.75 1.81
N TYR A 250 19.52 5.72 0.97
CA TYR A 250 20.80 6.44 1.07
C TYR A 250 20.87 7.46 2.20
N GLY A 251 19.74 7.91 2.73
CA GLY A 251 19.71 8.85 3.85
C GLY A 251 20.48 10.14 3.55
N LEU A 252 20.13 10.80 2.43
CA LEU A 252 20.83 12.00 1.94
C LEU A 252 20.36 13.28 2.66
N VAL A 253 20.21 13.23 3.99
CA VAL A 253 19.78 14.38 4.80
C VAL A 253 20.74 15.55 4.62
N GLY A 254 20.18 16.72 4.35
CA GLY A 254 20.95 17.95 4.12
C GLY A 254 21.80 17.93 2.84
N ASN A 255 21.49 17.04 1.90
CA ASN A 255 22.18 16.99 0.62
C ASN A 255 21.88 18.25 -0.18
N THR A 256 22.92 18.93 -0.63
CA THR A 256 22.81 20.07 -1.52
C THR A 256 23.07 19.68 -2.95
N VAL A 257 22.76 20.57 -3.90
CA VAL A 257 22.82 20.31 -5.33
C VAL A 257 24.16 19.75 -5.80
N ASP A 258 25.26 20.16 -5.17
CA ASP A 258 26.61 19.82 -5.60
C ASP A 258 27.20 18.61 -4.86
N GLU A 259 26.67 18.25 -3.68
CA GLU A 259 27.16 17.13 -2.89
C GLU A 259 26.32 15.87 -3.09
N ARG A 260 26.96 14.78 -3.44
CA ARG A 260 26.36 13.42 -3.50
C ARG A 260 25.17 13.25 -4.44
N VAL A 261 24.87 14.23 -5.26
CA VAL A 261 23.88 14.05 -6.33
C VAL A 261 24.43 13.11 -7.41
N VAL A 262 25.72 13.24 -7.71
CA VAL A 262 26.44 12.42 -8.70
C VAL A 262 27.17 11.25 -8.02
N GLU A 263 27.88 11.52 -6.92
CA GLU A 263 28.61 10.52 -6.14
C GLU A 263 27.77 10.03 -4.98
N ARG A 264 27.02 8.95 -5.17
CA ARG A 264 26.15 8.39 -4.16
C ARG A 264 26.89 7.49 -3.18
N ARG A 265 26.31 7.26 -2.01
CA ARG A 265 26.76 6.24 -1.05
C ARG A 265 26.61 4.84 -1.64
N ILE A 266 27.46 3.92 -1.21
CA ILE A 266 27.35 2.50 -1.55
C ILE A 266 26.31 1.79 -0.66
N TYR A 267 26.26 2.20 0.61
CA TYR A 267 25.39 1.63 1.65
C TYR A 267 24.53 2.71 2.31
N PRO A 268 23.47 2.33 3.02
CA PRO A 268 22.65 3.26 3.81
C PRO A 268 23.41 4.00 4.92
N TRP A 269 24.66 3.66 5.14
CA TRP A 269 25.54 4.29 6.14
C TRP A 269 26.78 4.90 5.51
N ASN A 270 27.47 5.72 6.27
CA ASN A 270 28.74 6.29 5.84
C ASN A 270 29.86 5.24 5.85
N GLY A 271 30.71 5.29 4.82
CA GLY A 271 31.84 4.40 4.62
C GLY A 271 31.58 3.26 3.64
N HIS A 272 32.63 2.50 3.37
CA HIS A 272 32.63 1.43 2.37
C HIS A 272 32.63 0.02 2.99
N TRP A 273 32.51 -0.07 4.31
CA TRP A 273 32.62 -1.31 5.06
C TRP A 273 31.27 -1.82 5.53
N VAL A 274 31.08 -3.11 5.43
CA VAL A 274 29.88 -3.80 5.94
C VAL A 274 29.96 -4.09 7.45
N ARG A 275 31.11 -3.79 8.07
CA ARG A 275 31.35 -3.94 9.52
C ARG A 275 31.64 -2.60 10.15
N TYR A 276 31.43 -2.50 11.46
CA TYR A 276 31.85 -1.33 12.23
C TYR A 276 33.37 -1.29 12.32
N ASP A 277 33.97 -0.26 11.75
CA ASP A 277 35.43 -0.09 11.57
C ASP A 277 36.13 0.75 12.66
N SER A 278 35.36 1.34 13.56
CA SER A 278 35.90 2.30 14.51
C SER A 278 35.49 2.02 15.95
N LYS A 279 36.48 1.82 16.83
CA LYS A 279 36.28 1.72 18.28
C LYS A 279 35.65 3.00 18.87
N LYS A 280 35.93 4.18 18.30
CA LYS A 280 35.40 5.45 18.80
C LYS A 280 33.92 5.63 18.47
N LYS A 281 33.47 5.15 17.29
CA LYS A 281 32.08 5.27 16.83
C LYS A 281 31.27 3.98 17.11
N GLY A 282 31.91 2.80 17.06
CA GLY A 282 31.25 1.52 17.24
C GLY A 282 31.23 0.99 18.68
N GLY A 283 32.13 1.47 19.56
CA GLY A 283 32.20 0.97 20.94
C GLY A 283 32.36 -0.55 21.02
N SER A 284 31.41 -1.22 21.67
CA SER A 284 31.34 -2.68 21.76
C SER A 284 30.99 -3.37 20.45
N PHE A 285 30.42 -2.65 19.46
CA PHE A 285 30.04 -3.18 18.15
C PHE A 285 31.17 -3.21 17.12
N TYR A 286 32.39 -2.83 17.52
CA TYR A 286 33.56 -2.86 16.60
C TYR A 286 33.79 -4.26 16.02
N GLY A 287 33.71 -4.35 14.69
CA GLY A 287 33.84 -5.59 13.95
C GLY A 287 32.54 -6.35 13.67
N ASP A 288 31.44 -5.97 14.34
CA ASP A 288 30.12 -6.54 14.06
C ASP A 288 29.60 -6.06 12.71
N PHE A 289 28.71 -6.86 12.10
CA PHE A 289 28.05 -6.48 10.86
C PHE A 289 27.04 -5.35 11.06
N ARG A 290 26.84 -4.55 10.03
CA ARG A 290 25.94 -3.40 10.01
C ARG A 290 24.58 -3.71 9.37
N GLY A 291 24.35 -4.94 8.95
CA GLY A 291 23.11 -5.43 8.34
C GLY A 291 23.12 -6.95 8.27
N ASN A 292 21.95 -7.51 8.08
CA ASN A 292 21.74 -8.95 7.88
C ASN A 292 21.78 -9.26 6.39
N PHE A 293 22.78 -10.03 5.94
CA PHE A 293 22.90 -10.43 4.55
C PHE A 293 23.60 -11.79 4.41
N MET A 294 23.26 -12.51 3.35
CA MET A 294 23.87 -13.82 3.05
C MET A 294 25.33 -13.67 2.61
N ARG A 295 26.23 -14.37 3.27
CA ARG A 295 27.69 -14.28 3.06
C ARG A 295 28.32 -15.43 2.26
N GLY A 296 27.50 -16.28 1.70
CA GLY A 296 27.97 -17.42 0.90
C GLY A 296 26.96 -18.55 0.86
N ARG A 297 27.42 -19.71 0.37
CA ARG A 297 26.58 -20.91 0.34
C ARG A 297 26.74 -21.69 1.65
N GLY A 298 25.64 -22.18 2.18
CA GLY A 298 25.61 -23.02 3.38
C GLY A 298 25.18 -22.22 4.62
N ASP A 299 26.11 -22.07 5.56
CA ASP A 299 25.85 -21.38 6.81
C ASP A 299 25.65 -19.88 6.62
N TYR A 300 24.47 -19.38 6.91
CA TYR A 300 24.13 -17.94 6.86
C TYR A 300 25.01 -17.13 7.81
N MET A 301 25.35 -17.70 8.95
CA MET A 301 26.16 -17.04 9.96
C MET A 301 27.65 -16.94 9.59
N GLY A 302 28.20 -17.92 8.89
CA GLY A 302 29.54 -17.96 8.37
C GLY A 302 30.65 -18.05 9.43
N VAL A 303 30.58 -17.24 10.48
CA VAL A 303 31.53 -17.17 11.60
C VAL A 303 30.78 -17.24 12.91
N ALA A 304 31.16 -18.15 13.81
CA ALA A 304 30.52 -18.26 15.12
C ALA A 304 30.91 -17.09 16.05
N GLY A 305 29.98 -16.71 16.92
CA GLY A 305 30.20 -15.72 17.97
C GLY A 305 29.75 -14.30 17.61
N SER A 306 30.20 -13.34 18.41
CA SER A 306 29.74 -11.93 18.35
C SER A 306 30.14 -11.14 17.10
N LEU A 307 30.99 -11.72 16.26
CA LEU A 307 31.40 -11.11 14.98
C LEU A 307 30.46 -11.44 13.81
N ASN A 308 29.39 -12.16 14.08
CA ASN A 308 28.33 -12.44 13.13
C ASN A 308 27.32 -11.29 13.05
N ASP A 309 26.40 -11.39 12.08
CA ASP A 309 25.24 -10.53 11.98
C ASP A 309 24.14 -10.84 13.02
N ASN A 310 24.32 -11.88 13.83
CA ASN A 310 23.40 -12.39 14.85
C ASN A 310 22.04 -12.85 14.30
N ALA A 311 21.95 -13.09 13.01
CA ALA A 311 20.75 -13.59 12.37
C ALA A 311 21.00 -14.99 11.79
N ASP A 312 19.99 -15.85 11.86
CA ASP A 312 20.00 -17.15 11.17
C ASP A 312 19.61 -16.94 9.70
N VAL A 313 18.37 -16.53 9.44
CA VAL A 313 17.90 -16.16 8.10
C VAL A 313 17.43 -14.70 8.12
N THR A 314 16.41 -14.38 8.90
CA THR A 314 15.93 -13.03 9.13
C THR A 314 16.29 -12.55 10.53
N SER A 315 16.26 -11.25 10.75
CA SER A 315 16.50 -10.61 12.06
C SER A 315 15.29 -9.76 12.46
N PRO A 316 15.11 -9.47 13.76
CA PRO A 316 14.14 -8.49 14.20
C PRO A 316 14.34 -7.14 13.52
N VAL A 317 13.26 -6.42 13.24
CA VAL A 317 13.30 -5.18 12.43
C VAL A 317 14.13 -4.05 13.02
N PHE A 318 14.42 -4.07 14.33
CA PHE A 318 15.26 -3.06 15.03
C PHE A 318 16.68 -3.57 15.33
N SER A 319 17.17 -4.62 14.66
CA SER A 319 18.43 -5.28 15.03
C SER A 319 19.68 -4.47 14.75
N TYR A 320 19.65 -3.56 13.81
CA TYR A 320 20.81 -2.78 13.35
C TYR A 320 20.55 -1.29 13.52
N TRP A 321 21.57 -0.47 13.35
CA TRP A 321 21.41 0.97 13.45
C TRP A 321 20.73 1.51 12.21
N PRO A 322 19.80 2.45 12.39
CA PRO A 322 19.09 3.08 11.28
C PRO A 322 20.03 3.94 10.43
N ASN A 323 19.57 4.29 9.26
CA ASN A 323 20.24 5.27 8.40
C ASN A 323 20.04 6.72 8.93
N ASP A 324 20.50 7.72 8.19
CA ASP A 324 20.44 9.12 8.59
C ASP A 324 18.99 9.66 8.69
N TYR A 325 18.01 9.05 8.03
CA TYR A 325 16.58 9.36 8.20
C TYR A 325 15.93 8.68 9.40
N GLY A 326 16.58 7.68 9.98
CA GLY A 326 16.00 6.87 11.05
C GLY A 326 15.37 5.57 10.58
N LEU A 327 15.52 5.20 9.30
CA LEU A 327 14.98 3.97 8.72
C LEU A 327 15.90 2.79 9.01
N TYR A 328 15.31 1.67 9.43
CA TYR A 328 16.03 0.43 9.74
C TYR A 328 16.09 -0.49 8.51
N ASN A 329 17.06 -1.38 8.50
CA ASN A 329 17.21 -2.49 7.55
C ASN A 329 17.16 -2.14 6.06
N MET A 330 17.40 -0.88 5.70
CA MET A 330 17.45 -0.45 4.29
C MET A 330 18.57 -1.14 3.49
N ALA A 331 19.30 -2.08 4.08
CA ALA A 331 20.26 -2.96 3.44
C ALA A 331 20.22 -4.35 4.10
N GLY A 332 19.76 -5.32 3.38
CA GLY A 332 19.67 -6.72 3.84
C GLY A 332 18.32 -7.07 4.43
N ASN A 333 18.29 -8.04 5.31
CA ASN A 333 17.16 -8.67 5.98
C ASN A 333 16.17 -9.34 5.02
N VAL A 334 15.23 -8.60 4.41
CA VAL A 334 14.29 -9.14 3.42
C VAL A 334 14.23 -8.25 2.17
N SER A 335 13.77 -8.83 1.06
CA SER A 335 13.45 -8.07 -0.15
C SER A 335 12.08 -7.43 0.01
N GLU A 336 11.95 -6.19 -0.41
CA GLU A 336 10.74 -5.39 -0.25
C GLU A 336 10.08 -5.07 -1.58
N TRP A 337 8.74 -5.12 -1.59
CA TRP A 337 7.96 -4.76 -2.76
C TRP A 337 7.91 -3.25 -2.95
N VAL A 338 8.10 -2.81 -4.19
CA VAL A 338 7.86 -1.43 -4.61
C VAL A 338 6.63 -1.34 -5.53
N MET A 339 6.11 -0.12 -5.71
CA MET A 339 4.91 0.10 -6.53
C MET A 339 5.18 -0.09 -8.01
N ASP A 340 6.39 0.25 -8.46
CA ASP A 340 6.75 0.27 -9.88
C ASP A 340 6.87 -1.14 -10.45
N VAL A 341 6.49 -1.26 -11.71
CA VAL A 341 6.74 -2.45 -12.51
C VAL A 341 8.13 -2.35 -13.12
N TYR A 342 8.93 -3.41 -13.01
CA TYR A 342 10.23 -3.49 -13.66
C TYR A 342 10.09 -3.20 -15.16
N ARG A 343 10.94 -2.31 -15.66
CA ARG A 343 11.02 -1.97 -17.07
C ARG A 343 12.45 -2.14 -17.54
N PRO A 344 12.69 -2.99 -18.54
CA PRO A 344 14.01 -3.11 -19.11
C PRO A 344 14.44 -1.75 -19.69
N LEU A 345 15.67 -1.34 -19.38
CA LEU A 345 16.25 -0.10 -19.88
C LEU A 345 16.94 -0.29 -21.23
N SER A 346 17.24 -1.54 -21.57
CA SER A 346 17.84 -1.92 -22.86
C SER A 346 17.00 -3.01 -23.54
N PRO A 347 17.08 -3.14 -24.90
CA PRO A 347 16.45 -4.24 -25.61
C PRO A 347 16.96 -5.62 -25.21
N GLU A 348 18.17 -5.71 -24.64
CA GLU A 348 18.82 -6.95 -24.22
C GLU A 348 18.18 -7.54 -22.97
N ASP A 349 17.58 -6.69 -22.11
CA ASP A 349 16.86 -7.11 -20.92
C ASP A 349 15.46 -7.68 -21.19
N LYS A 350 15.03 -7.59 -22.44
CA LYS A 350 13.69 -8.02 -22.86
C LYS A 350 13.74 -9.44 -23.39
N ASP A 351 13.21 -10.38 -22.63
CA ASP A 351 13.03 -11.77 -23.03
C ASP A 351 11.58 -12.25 -22.81
N ASP A 352 11.30 -13.49 -23.21
CA ASP A 352 9.96 -14.09 -23.05
C ASP A 352 9.56 -14.24 -21.57
N PHE A 353 10.50 -14.35 -20.64
CA PHE A 353 10.27 -14.44 -19.20
C PHE A 353 10.22 -13.08 -18.51
N ARG A 354 10.70 -12.03 -19.18
CA ARG A 354 10.69 -10.65 -18.70
C ARG A 354 10.05 -9.71 -19.72
N PRO A 355 8.78 -9.93 -20.09
CA PRO A 355 8.13 -9.08 -21.06
C PRO A 355 7.98 -7.67 -20.50
N PHE A 356 8.10 -6.67 -21.37
CA PHE A 356 7.77 -5.30 -21.00
C PHE A 356 6.30 -5.21 -20.58
N ARG A 357 6.07 -4.76 -19.34
CA ARG A 357 4.74 -4.49 -18.81
C ARG A 357 4.64 -3.03 -18.42
N GLY A 358 3.56 -2.37 -18.81
CA GLY A 358 3.22 -1.04 -18.33
C GLY A 358 2.73 -1.08 -16.87
N ASN A 359 2.65 0.09 -16.24
CA ASN A 359 2.00 0.20 -14.93
C ASN A 359 0.52 -0.21 -15.07
N VAL A 360 0.04 -0.98 -14.12
CA VAL A 360 -1.38 -1.34 -14.06
C VAL A 360 -2.05 -0.33 -13.14
N PHE A 361 -2.81 0.59 -13.74
CA PHE A 361 -3.63 1.52 -12.98
C PHE A 361 -4.96 0.84 -12.66
N LYS A 362 -5.33 0.86 -11.38
CA LYS A 362 -6.63 0.34 -10.92
C LYS A 362 -7.59 1.51 -10.70
N THR A 363 -8.81 1.35 -11.16
CA THR A 363 -9.94 2.20 -10.79
C THR A 363 -10.95 1.38 -10.01
N LYS A 364 -11.82 2.04 -9.26
CA LYS A 364 -12.94 1.37 -8.62
C LYS A 364 -13.96 0.97 -9.67
N VAL A 365 -14.53 -0.20 -9.51
CA VAL A 365 -15.67 -0.62 -10.32
C VAL A 365 -16.88 0.18 -9.84
N LEU A 366 -17.57 0.80 -10.78
CA LEU A 366 -18.80 1.54 -10.53
C LEU A 366 -19.98 0.71 -11.03
N ASP A 367 -21.08 0.78 -10.32
CA ASP A 367 -22.35 0.20 -10.76
C ASP A 367 -23.02 1.03 -11.90
N SER A 368 -24.21 0.61 -12.33
CA SER A 368 -24.97 1.30 -13.38
C SER A 368 -25.37 2.75 -13.01
N ASP A 369 -25.39 3.06 -11.72
CA ASP A 369 -25.81 4.36 -11.19
C ASP A 369 -24.59 5.27 -10.90
N GLY A 370 -23.38 4.77 -11.17
CA GLY A 370 -22.12 5.48 -10.97
C GLY A 370 -21.62 5.46 -9.51
N ALA A 371 -22.22 4.62 -8.66
CA ALA A 371 -21.76 4.38 -7.31
C ALA A 371 -20.64 3.31 -7.29
N ILE A 372 -19.83 3.30 -6.24
CA ILE A 372 -18.80 2.25 -6.06
C ILE A 372 -19.53 0.95 -5.81
N GLN A 373 -19.22 -0.04 -6.63
CA GLN A 373 -19.82 -1.37 -6.53
C GLN A 373 -19.46 -2.04 -5.20
N ASP A 374 -20.43 -2.73 -4.61
CA ASP A 374 -20.22 -3.53 -3.41
C ASP A 374 -19.19 -4.62 -3.61
N LYS A 375 -18.53 -5.03 -2.53
CA LYS A 375 -17.58 -6.15 -2.59
C LYS A 375 -18.34 -7.44 -2.87
N HIS A 376 -17.91 -8.13 -3.90
CA HIS A 376 -18.41 -9.45 -4.24
C HIS A 376 -17.23 -10.39 -4.49
N ASP A 377 -17.45 -11.69 -4.32
CA ASP A 377 -16.44 -12.68 -4.67
C ASP A 377 -16.17 -12.64 -6.17
N LEU A 378 -14.99 -12.18 -6.55
CA LEU A 378 -14.49 -12.37 -7.91
C LEU A 378 -14.09 -13.85 -8.06
N VAL A 379 -15.01 -14.65 -8.54
CA VAL A 379 -14.66 -15.98 -9.04
C VAL A 379 -13.92 -15.77 -10.36
N VAL A 380 -12.60 -15.78 -10.30
CA VAL A 380 -11.78 -15.74 -11.52
C VAL A 380 -11.80 -17.16 -12.11
N TYR A 381 -12.60 -17.36 -13.15
CA TYR A 381 -12.52 -18.57 -13.95
C TYR A 381 -11.37 -18.44 -14.96
N ASP A 382 -10.50 -19.43 -15.01
CA ASP A 382 -9.55 -19.57 -16.13
C ASP A 382 -10.32 -20.04 -17.36
N VAL A 383 -10.89 -19.10 -18.10
CA VAL A 383 -11.74 -19.34 -19.27
C VAL A 383 -10.99 -20.09 -20.37
N ASN A 384 -9.69 -19.80 -20.54
CA ASN A 384 -8.84 -20.48 -21.50
C ASN A 384 -8.54 -21.92 -21.09
N GLY A 385 -8.27 -22.14 -19.80
CA GLY A 385 -8.09 -23.48 -19.24
C GLY A 385 -9.36 -24.31 -19.36
N ILE A 386 -10.53 -23.74 -19.05
CA ILE A 386 -11.82 -24.42 -19.20
C ILE A 386 -12.06 -24.78 -20.67
N LYS A 387 -11.81 -23.88 -21.63
CA LYS A 387 -11.91 -24.16 -23.06
C LYS A 387 -11.02 -25.31 -23.46
N TYR A 388 -9.78 -25.34 -23.03
CA TYR A 388 -8.82 -26.40 -23.31
C TYR A 388 -9.35 -27.77 -22.84
N TYR A 389 -9.78 -27.86 -21.57
CA TYR A 389 -10.31 -29.11 -21.02
C TYR A 389 -11.61 -29.57 -21.67
N LEU A 390 -12.53 -28.66 -22.01
CA LEU A 390 -13.75 -29.00 -22.73
C LEU A 390 -13.45 -29.52 -24.14
N THR A 391 -12.50 -28.94 -24.84
CA THR A 391 -12.07 -29.41 -26.18
C THR A 391 -11.40 -30.77 -26.12
N GLU A 392 -10.56 -31.01 -25.10
CA GLU A 392 -9.94 -32.31 -24.89
C GLU A 392 -10.99 -33.36 -24.51
N PHE A 393 -11.97 -33.01 -23.68
CA PHE A 393 -13.08 -33.89 -23.32
C PHE A 393 -13.96 -34.21 -24.54
N GLN A 394 -14.32 -33.23 -25.37
CA GLN A 394 -15.06 -33.44 -26.62
C GLN A 394 -14.32 -34.42 -27.54
N THR A 395 -13.00 -34.25 -27.70
CA THR A 395 -12.17 -35.13 -28.51
C THR A 395 -12.15 -36.57 -27.96
N THR A 396 -12.05 -36.71 -26.65
CA THR A 396 -11.98 -38.01 -25.97
C THR A 396 -13.32 -38.74 -26.02
N MET A 397 -14.43 -38.00 -25.98
CA MET A 397 -15.78 -38.53 -26.01
C MET A 397 -16.33 -38.74 -27.42
N GLN A 398 -15.58 -38.36 -28.45
CA GLN A 398 -15.99 -38.49 -29.86
C GLN A 398 -16.33 -39.95 -30.19
N GLY A 399 -17.59 -40.20 -30.55
CA GLY A 399 -18.12 -41.56 -30.84
C GLY A 399 -18.48 -42.39 -29.60
N ARG A 400 -18.45 -41.81 -28.41
CA ARG A 400 -18.86 -42.44 -27.12
C ARG A 400 -19.99 -41.71 -26.42
N ALA A 401 -20.11 -40.40 -26.65
CA ALA A 401 -21.18 -39.59 -26.09
C ALA A 401 -22.50 -39.80 -26.79
N THR A 402 -23.59 -39.69 -26.08
CA THR A 402 -24.94 -39.62 -26.66
C THR A 402 -25.11 -38.30 -27.43
N ASP A 403 -26.09 -38.23 -28.32
CA ASP A 403 -26.37 -37.02 -29.08
C ASP A 403 -26.71 -35.82 -28.17
N GLU A 404 -27.32 -36.05 -27.01
CA GLU A 404 -27.63 -35.01 -26.00
C GLU A 404 -26.38 -34.50 -25.29
N GLU A 405 -25.47 -35.39 -24.91
CA GLU A 405 -24.18 -35.00 -24.26
C GLU A 405 -23.29 -34.24 -25.24
N ALA A 406 -23.24 -34.66 -26.50
CA ALA A 406 -22.48 -33.95 -27.52
C ALA A 406 -23.03 -32.52 -27.76
N ALA A 407 -24.35 -32.37 -27.80
CA ALA A 407 -25.01 -31.08 -27.96
C ALA A 407 -24.74 -30.14 -26.74
N LEU A 408 -24.71 -30.70 -25.52
CA LEU A 408 -24.37 -29.91 -24.32
C LEU A 408 -22.92 -29.42 -24.34
N ILE A 409 -21.96 -30.25 -24.75
CA ILE A 409 -20.55 -29.88 -24.87
C ILE A 409 -20.38 -28.76 -25.90
N ASP A 410 -21.03 -28.85 -27.06
CA ASP A 410 -20.99 -27.83 -28.09
C ASP A 410 -21.59 -26.50 -27.59
N GLN A 411 -22.67 -26.56 -26.81
CA GLN A 411 -23.27 -25.38 -26.19
C GLN A 411 -22.33 -24.72 -25.16
N LEU A 412 -21.70 -25.51 -24.29
CA LEU A 412 -20.72 -25.03 -23.33
C LEU A 412 -19.50 -24.40 -23.98
N LEU A 413 -18.99 -24.98 -25.06
CA LEU A 413 -17.89 -24.39 -25.83
C LEU A 413 -18.28 -23.07 -26.47
N THR A 414 -19.50 -22.95 -27.01
CA THR A 414 -20.01 -21.69 -27.56
C THR A 414 -20.09 -20.59 -26.48
N MET A 415 -20.61 -20.91 -25.31
CA MET A 415 -20.71 -19.94 -24.19
C MET A 415 -19.33 -19.47 -23.70
N ILE A 416 -18.33 -20.35 -23.71
CA ILE A 416 -16.95 -20.01 -23.39
C ILE A 416 -16.32 -19.10 -24.45
N GLU A 417 -16.58 -19.35 -25.71
CA GLU A 417 -16.10 -18.51 -26.82
C GLU A 417 -16.71 -17.10 -26.74
N GLU A 418 -18.00 -16.99 -26.41
CA GLU A 418 -18.65 -15.72 -26.16
C GLU A 418 -18.03 -15.00 -24.95
N ALA A 419 -17.72 -15.72 -23.84
CA ALA A 419 -17.07 -15.15 -22.68
C ALA A 419 -15.66 -14.61 -22.99
N ILE A 420 -14.87 -15.33 -23.81
CA ILE A 420 -13.55 -14.88 -24.28
C ILE A 420 -13.68 -13.64 -25.16
N GLU A 421 -14.69 -13.57 -26.04
CA GLU A 421 -14.93 -12.42 -26.88
C GLU A 421 -15.32 -11.18 -26.06
N PHE A 422 -16.16 -11.35 -25.04
CA PHE A 422 -16.50 -10.27 -24.11
C PHE A 422 -15.28 -9.78 -23.34
N ASP A 423 -14.40 -10.64 -22.89
CA ASP A 423 -13.16 -10.28 -22.22
C ASP A 423 -12.24 -9.47 -23.15
N ASN A 424 -12.04 -9.93 -24.38
CA ASN A 424 -11.25 -9.24 -25.40
C ASN A 424 -11.83 -7.85 -25.77
N THR A 425 -13.13 -7.66 -25.66
CA THR A 425 -13.81 -6.38 -25.94
C THR A 425 -13.96 -5.50 -24.71
N ARG A 426 -13.32 -5.83 -23.58
CA ARG A 426 -13.40 -5.15 -22.26
C ARG A 426 -14.80 -5.12 -21.65
N LYS A 427 -15.60 -6.11 -21.92
CA LYS A 427 -16.93 -6.31 -21.34
C LYS A 427 -16.88 -7.47 -20.33
N HIS A 428 -15.98 -7.35 -19.36
CA HIS A 428 -15.71 -8.39 -18.36
C HIS A 428 -16.96 -8.90 -17.64
N ASP A 429 -17.86 -8.00 -17.25
CA ASP A 429 -19.09 -8.38 -16.52
C ASP A 429 -20.00 -9.30 -17.36
N GLN A 430 -20.11 -9.03 -18.65
CA GLN A 430 -20.89 -9.88 -19.55
C GLN A 430 -20.23 -11.25 -19.77
N GLY A 431 -18.90 -11.28 -19.86
CA GLY A 431 -18.13 -12.52 -19.92
C GLY A 431 -18.31 -13.36 -18.65
N MET A 432 -18.24 -12.75 -17.49
CA MET A 432 -18.43 -13.41 -16.19
C MET A 432 -19.85 -13.96 -16.03
N GLN A 433 -20.86 -13.19 -16.44
CA GLN A 433 -22.25 -13.67 -16.43
C GLN A 433 -22.43 -14.92 -17.28
N ARG A 434 -21.82 -14.98 -18.48
CA ARG A 434 -21.86 -16.17 -19.33
C ARG A 434 -21.19 -17.39 -18.70
N VAL A 435 -20.05 -17.20 -18.04
CA VAL A 435 -19.39 -18.30 -17.33
C VAL A 435 -20.25 -18.79 -16.16
N GLN A 436 -20.93 -17.90 -15.46
CA GLN A 436 -21.81 -18.26 -14.36
C GLN A 436 -23.05 -19.04 -14.83
N GLU A 437 -23.69 -18.61 -15.92
CA GLU A 437 -24.79 -19.33 -16.59
C GLU A 437 -24.35 -20.74 -17.01
N MET A 438 -23.13 -20.87 -17.53
CA MET A 438 -22.55 -22.17 -17.91
C MET A 438 -22.37 -23.08 -16.68
N VAL A 439 -21.84 -22.57 -15.56
CA VAL A 439 -21.66 -23.35 -14.32
C VAL A 439 -23.00 -23.82 -13.76
N GLU A 440 -24.05 -23.02 -13.83
CA GLU A 440 -25.39 -23.40 -13.41
C GLU A 440 -25.98 -24.48 -14.32
N MET A 441 -25.76 -24.38 -15.61
CA MET A 441 -26.21 -25.40 -16.59
C MET A 441 -25.54 -26.76 -16.35
N VAL A 442 -24.26 -26.77 -15.99
CA VAL A 442 -23.55 -28.03 -15.65
C VAL A 442 -24.02 -28.64 -14.34
N LYS A 443 -24.54 -27.83 -13.42
CA LYS A 443 -25.06 -28.30 -12.11
C LYS A 443 -26.50 -28.83 -12.21
N SER A 444 -27.26 -28.44 -13.20
CA SER A 444 -28.64 -28.91 -13.44
C SER A 444 -28.67 -30.25 -14.15
#